data_5614084f49cf72a98f9e64c1e3d092d8
#
_entry.id   5614084f49cf72a98f9e64c1e3d092d8
#
_cell.length_a   1.000
_cell.length_b   1.000
_cell.length_c   1.000
_cell.angle_alpha   90.00
_cell.angle_beta   90.00
_cell.angle_gamma   90.00
#
_symmetry.space_group_name_H-M   'P 1'
#
loop_
_entity.id
_entity.type
_entity.pdbx_description
1 polymer ?
#
loop_
_entity_poly.entity_id
_entity_poly.type
_entity_poly.pdbx_seq_one_letter_code
_entity_poly.pdbx_strand_id
1 'polypeptide(L)'
;VRDILAESLPPAILGIQWPKSMYWTDRNGPRFIRPIRWLVALLGDQVIPFEIAGLKSGSVTRGHRQLGAAAIPVTIATYESELRKNGVILSAHERRHKIETEAAALGAKLDRDLVETLTYITEFPTAIQGGFDPAYLELPAEVLTTVMRHHQKYFSVEGPRGMLEPNFVAVMNTSGDPDGLVKHGNERVLKARFNDARFFWNVDQSKKLADRVADLEKVTFQAKLGSYKAKTDRVVALVKELGGGAHAQRAALLSKCDLTTEMVKEFTDLQGVVGGLYAKAQGEPEAVSRAIYEHYKPLSMEDSIPDTAEGRIVALADKLDTLRSCFSIGMMPTGSKDPFALRRAAQGVVKILVEAGLDYRLDELAQGDLHAFLLERTQYYFREVRGFKYDEVNAVLKVGVSTLKNVEDRLGHVARVRPTPNFEPLAASFKRINNILKQANFTQGTVHAAMLEEGPEKDLYGAYSGLAAFGPLEEVAELRPYIDRFFDKVMVNAPDPKIRENRLSMLSDMLQKFSSIADFSEIVTSGEQTKS
;
A
#
# COMPACT_ATOMS: atom_id res chain seq x y z
N VAL A 1 28.68 15.46 -31.82
CA VAL A 1 28.08 14.50 -30.86
C VAL A 1 29.14 14.02 -29.85
N ARG A 2 30.30 13.52 -30.31
CA ARG A 2 31.36 12.97 -29.45
C ARG A 2 31.84 13.99 -28.40
N ASP A 3 32.15 15.23 -28.82
CA ASP A 3 32.66 16.27 -27.96
C ASP A 3 31.57 16.72 -26.95
N ILE A 4 30.31 16.83 -27.38
CA ILE A 4 29.18 17.13 -26.50
C ILE A 4 29.01 16.05 -25.42
N LEU A 5 29.14 14.77 -25.79
CA LEU A 5 29.07 13.67 -24.83
C LEU A 5 30.27 13.67 -23.87
N ALA A 6 31.47 13.97 -24.35
CA ALA A 6 32.67 14.08 -23.51
C ALA A 6 32.53 15.16 -22.42
N GLU A 7 31.86 16.26 -22.72
CA GLU A 7 31.60 17.35 -21.77
C GLU A 7 30.39 17.07 -20.85
N SER A 8 29.34 16.43 -21.39
CA SER A 8 28.06 16.26 -20.64
C SER A 8 28.00 15.02 -19.75
N LEU A 9 28.73 13.94 -20.09
CA LEU A 9 28.69 12.69 -19.32
C LEU A 9 29.24 12.80 -17.89
N PRO A 10 30.42 13.45 -17.64
CA PRO A 10 30.92 13.57 -16.28
C PRO A 10 29.97 14.26 -15.30
N PRO A 11 29.40 15.45 -15.59
CA PRO A 11 28.45 16.08 -14.69
C PRO A 11 27.14 15.30 -14.58
N ALA A 12 26.66 14.63 -15.62
CA ALA A 12 25.49 13.79 -15.57
C ALA A 12 25.69 12.59 -14.63
N ILE A 13 26.82 11.90 -14.71
CA ILE A 13 27.17 10.76 -13.85
C ILE A 13 27.27 11.21 -12.39
N LEU A 14 28.00 12.31 -12.13
CA LEU A 14 28.18 12.83 -10.77
C LEU A 14 26.91 13.46 -10.19
N GLY A 15 25.99 13.89 -11.05
CA GLY A 15 24.69 14.45 -10.67
C GLY A 15 23.64 13.42 -10.25
N ILE A 16 23.90 12.11 -10.41
CA ILE A 16 22.97 11.05 -9.98
C ILE A 16 22.77 11.13 -8.46
N GLN A 17 21.54 11.29 -8.03
CA GLN A 17 21.20 11.37 -6.61
C GLN A 17 21.06 9.96 -6.01
N TRP A 18 21.80 9.71 -4.93
CA TRP A 18 21.79 8.45 -4.21
C TRP A 18 21.26 8.63 -2.78
N PRO A 19 20.41 7.76 -2.26
CA PRO A 19 19.95 7.81 -0.87
C PRO A 19 21.10 7.78 0.14
N LYS A 20 22.13 7.01 -0.18
CA LYS A 20 23.41 6.96 0.57
C LYS A 20 24.55 7.01 -0.43
N SER A 21 25.60 7.73 -0.09
CA SER A 21 26.79 7.83 -0.92
C SER A 21 28.04 7.81 -0.03
N MET A 22 29.17 7.40 -0.61
CA MET A 22 30.49 7.46 0.02
C MET A 22 31.41 8.36 -0.78
N TYR A 23 32.43 8.88 -0.12
CA TYR A 23 33.51 9.60 -0.80
C TYR A 23 34.30 8.60 -1.64
N TRP A 24 34.65 9.05 -2.85
CA TRP A 24 35.36 8.21 -3.80
C TRP A 24 36.87 8.12 -3.51
N THR A 25 37.52 9.25 -3.24
CA THR A 25 38.95 9.35 -2.98
C THR A 25 39.24 9.79 -1.55
N ASP A 26 38.83 11.00 -1.17
CA ASP A 26 38.97 11.61 0.14
C ASP A 26 37.68 12.39 0.51
N ARG A 27 37.70 13.08 1.66
CA ARG A 27 36.54 13.85 2.14
C ARG A 27 36.12 15.01 1.22
N ASN A 28 36.96 15.43 0.32
CA ASN A 28 36.71 16.50 -0.65
C ASN A 28 36.49 15.97 -2.07
N GLY A 29 36.65 14.67 -2.27
CA GLY A 29 36.43 14.00 -3.55
C GLY A 29 34.98 13.85 -3.94
N PRO A 30 34.73 13.38 -5.17
CA PRO A 30 33.37 13.13 -5.62
C PRO A 30 32.66 12.06 -4.77
N ARG A 31 31.34 12.21 -4.64
CA ARG A 31 30.50 11.27 -3.90
C ARG A 31 29.69 10.41 -4.87
N PHE A 32 29.68 9.13 -4.62
CA PHE A 32 28.89 8.17 -5.39
C PHE A 32 28.39 7.03 -4.49
N ILE A 33 27.47 6.18 -4.96
CA ILE A 33 26.98 5.04 -4.17
C ILE A 33 28.12 4.08 -3.80
N ARG A 34 29.04 3.84 -4.75
CA ARG A 34 30.30 3.09 -4.59
C ARG A 34 31.37 3.71 -5.49
N PRO A 35 32.66 3.70 -5.11
CA PRO A 35 33.72 4.18 -5.99
C PRO A 35 33.73 3.42 -7.33
N ILE A 36 33.65 4.16 -8.42
CA ILE A 36 33.79 3.61 -9.77
C ILE A 36 35.26 3.20 -9.96
N ARG A 37 35.50 2.10 -10.66
CA ARG A 37 36.87 1.57 -10.86
C ARG A 37 37.30 1.52 -12.31
N TRP A 38 36.35 1.57 -13.25
CA TRP A 38 36.59 1.69 -14.68
C TRP A 38 35.37 2.30 -15.36
N LEU A 39 35.60 2.89 -16.53
CA LEU A 39 34.59 3.53 -17.35
C LEU A 39 34.69 3.02 -18.78
N VAL A 40 33.62 2.52 -19.34
CA VAL A 40 33.51 2.21 -20.77
C VAL A 40 32.53 3.20 -21.39
N ALA A 41 32.97 3.91 -22.42
CA ALA A 41 32.13 4.85 -23.15
C ALA A 41 32.46 4.80 -24.65
N LEU A 42 31.51 4.30 -25.42
CA LEU A 42 31.68 4.05 -26.86
C LEU A 42 30.56 4.74 -27.65
N LEU A 43 30.90 5.32 -28.79
CA LEU A 43 30.01 5.82 -29.81
C LEU A 43 30.41 5.20 -31.15
N GLY A 44 29.68 4.17 -31.62
CA GLY A 44 30.15 3.29 -32.67
C GLY A 44 31.49 2.64 -32.25
N ASP A 45 32.50 2.73 -33.08
CA ASP A 45 33.82 2.14 -32.82
C ASP A 45 34.78 3.10 -32.08
N GLN A 46 34.31 4.30 -31.71
CA GLN A 46 35.14 5.30 -31.08
C GLN A 46 34.89 5.45 -29.58
N VAL A 47 36.00 5.58 -28.83
CA VAL A 47 35.92 5.94 -27.41
C VAL A 47 35.51 7.40 -27.26
N ILE A 48 34.55 7.71 -26.39
CA ILE A 48 34.21 9.05 -25.94
C ILE A 48 35.21 9.40 -24.81
N PRO A 49 36.13 10.32 -25.02
CA PRO A 49 37.20 10.59 -24.05
C PRO A 49 36.71 11.53 -22.95
N PHE A 50 36.65 11.05 -21.72
CA PHE A 50 36.41 11.88 -20.53
C PHE A 50 37.09 11.24 -19.30
N GLU A 51 37.19 12.03 -18.23
CA GLU A 51 37.79 11.60 -16.98
C GLU A 51 36.91 11.97 -15.79
N ILE A 52 36.80 11.07 -14.83
CA ILE A 52 36.13 11.31 -13.54
C ILE A 52 37.04 10.80 -12.43
N ALA A 53 37.43 11.68 -11.49
CA ALA A 53 38.27 11.35 -10.33
C ALA A 53 39.52 10.52 -10.67
N GLY A 54 40.23 10.89 -11.74
CA GLY A 54 41.43 10.20 -12.20
C GLY A 54 41.21 8.94 -13.04
N LEU A 55 39.94 8.54 -13.26
CA LEU A 55 39.60 7.42 -14.12
C LEU A 55 39.23 7.89 -15.52
N LYS A 56 39.99 7.44 -16.51
CA LYS A 56 39.73 7.73 -17.93
C LYS A 56 38.74 6.69 -18.51
N SER A 57 37.85 7.18 -19.34
CA SER A 57 36.97 6.32 -20.15
C SER A 57 37.81 5.56 -21.21
N GLY A 58 37.32 4.38 -21.57
CA GLY A 58 37.97 3.51 -22.53
C GLY A 58 37.04 2.52 -23.19
N SER A 59 37.63 1.50 -23.82
CA SER A 59 36.96 0.35 -24.43
C SER A 59 37.30 -0.97 -23.72
N VAL A 60 37.78 -0.91 -22.48
CA VAL A 60 38.12 -2.11 -21.70
C VAL A 60 37.23 -2.20 -20.47
N THR A 61 36.54 -3.32 -20.32
CA THR A 61 35.74 -3.68 -19.15
C THR A 61 36.42 -4.78 -18.33
N ARG A 62 35.72 -5.27 -17.31
CA ARG A 62 36.15 -6.41 -16.49
C ARG A 62 35.08 -7.49 -16.47
N GLY A 63 35.50 -8.73 -16.37
CA GLY A 63 34.64 -9.86 -16.12
C GLY A 63 34.34 -10.05 -14.64
N HIS A 64 33.62 -11.10 -14.33
CA HIS A 64 33.35 -11.55 -12.97
C HIS A 64 34.67 -11.77 -12.22
N ARG A 65 34.73 -11.34 -10.95
CA ARG A 65 35.97 -11.31 -10.17
C ARG A 65 36.71 -12.66 -10.09
N GLN A 66 35.94 -13.77 -10.07
CA GLN A 66 36.50 -15.13 -9.94
C GLN A 66 36.48 -15.91 -11.25
N LEU A 67 35.49 -15.63 -12.12
CA LEU A 67 35.23 -16.41 -13.34
C LEU A 67 35.75 -15.74 -14.61
N GLY A 68 36.11 -14.47 -14.56
CA GLY A 68 36.44 -13.68 -15.74
C GLY A 68 37.81 -13.00 -15.68
N ALA A 69 38.21 -12.47 -16.82
CA ALA A 69 39.45 -11.70 -16.96
C ALA A 69 39.34 -10.28 -16.35
N ALA A 70 40.45 -9.79 -15.84
CA ALA A 70 40.54 -8.45 -15.25
C ALA A 70 40.52 -7.30 -16.28
N ALA A 71 40.73 -7.60 -17.57
CA ALA A 71 40.73 -6.62 -18.65
C ALA A 71 40.18 -7.28 -19.92
N ILE A 72 39.06 -6.80 -20.44
CA ILE A 72 38.35 -7.34 -21.58
C ILE A 72 38.13 -6.21 -22.57
N PRO A 73 38.81 -6.16 -23.70
CA PRO A 73 38.53 -5.24 -24.78
C PRO A 73 37.13 -5.51 -25.34
N VAL A 74 36.34 -4.47 -25.51
CA VAL A 74 34.95 -4.58 -25.98
C VAL A 74 34.62 -3.55 -27.04
N THR A 75 33.69 -3.92 -27.91
CA THR A 75 32.97 -3.04 -28.82
C THR A 75 31.48 -3.07 -28.45
N ILE A 76 30.68 -2.18 -29.02
CA ILE A 76 29.22 -2.21 -28.82
C ILE A 76 28.65 -3.58 -29.22
N ALA A 77 29.13 -4.15 -30.35
CA ALA A 77 28.66 -5.43 -30.86
C ALA A 77 29.07 -6.64 -30.01
N THR A 78 30.23 -6.56 -29.33
CA THR A 78 30.76 -7.70 -28.56
C THR A 78 30.57 -7.58 -27.06
N TYR A 79 30.06 -6.45 -26.55
CA TYR A 79 30.00 -6.13 -25.11
C TYR A 79 29.31 -7.23 -24.30
N GLU A 80 28.11 -7.60 -24.68
CA GLU A 80 27.34 -8.61 -23.96
C GLU A 80 27.96 -10.02 -24.07
N SER A 81 28.38 -10.41 -25.26
CA SER A 81 28.97 -11.74 -25.49
C SER A 81 30.31 -11.91 -24.77
N GLU A 82 31.13 -10.88 -24.72
CA GLU A 82 32.41 -10.92 -23.99
C GLU A 82 32.19 -10.93 -22.48
N LEU A 83 31.24 -10.17 -21.97
CA LEU A 83 30.85 -10.25 -20.55
C LEU A 83 30.36 -11.65 -20.17
N ARG A 84 29.50 -12.26 -21.00
CA ARG A 84 28.98 -13.61 -20.78
C ARG A 84 30.08 -14.67 -20.74
N LYS A 85 31.03 -14.63 -21.66
CA LYS A 85 32.21 -15.52 -21.68
C LYS A 85 33.06 -15.36 -20.40
N ASN A 86 33.02 -14.18 -19.81
CA ASN A 86 33.77 -13.84 -18.61
C ASN A 86 32.93 -13.84 -17.33
N GLY A 87 31.85 -14.66 -17.29
CA GLY A 87 31.08 -14.93 -16.10
C GLY A 87 30.18 -13.79 -15.63
N VAL A 88 29.73 -12.91 -16.54
CA VAL A 88 28.78 -11.84 -16.23
C VAL A 88 27.55 -11.98 -17.13
N ILE A 89 26.40 -12.19 -16.54
CA ILE A 89 25.08 -12.17 -17.22
C ILE A 89 24.57 -10.73 -17.13
N LEU A 90 24.63 -10.00 -18.23
CA LEU A 90 24.26 -8.57 -18.26
C LEU A 90 22.76 -8.34 -18.03
N SER A 91 21.90 -9.17 -18.64
CA SER A 91 20.45 -9.07 -18.54
C SER A 91 19.94 -9.36 -17.13
N ALA A 92 19.31 -8.38 -16.48
CA ALA A 92 18.65 -8.59 -15.19
C ALA A 92 17.49 -9.60 -15.31
N HIS A 93 16.76 -9.59 -16.43
CA HIS A 93 15.67 -10.53 -16.68
C HIS A 93 16.20 -11.98 -16.72
N GLU A 94 17.33 -12.21 -17.38
CA GLU A 94 17.94 -13.54 -17.45
C GLU A 94 18.46 -14.00 -16.09
N ARG A 95 19.11 -13.10 -15.32
CA ARG A 95 19.54 -13.43 -13.94
C ARG A 95 18.36 -13.79 -13.04
N ARG A 96 17.28 -13.02 -13.11
CA ARG A 96 16.04 -13.31 -12.38
C ARG A 96 15.47 -14.67 -12.74
N HIS A 97 15.28 -14.94 -14.02
CA HIS A 97 14.75 -16.22 -14.50
C HIS A 97 15.61 -17.40 -14.05
N LYS A 98 16.93 -17.26 -14.10
CA LYS A 98 17.88 -18.28 -13.64
C LYS A 98 17.73 -18.52 -12.12
N ILE A 99 17.63 -17.46 -11.31
CA ILE A 99 17.41 -17.57 -9.86
C ILE A 99 16.11 -18.30 -9.57
N GLU A 100 15.01 -17.86 -10.17
CA GLU A 100 13.68 -18.45 -9.96
C GLU A 100 13.65 -19.94 -10.36
N THR A 101 14.19 -20.27 -11.51
CA THR A 101 14.22 -21.65 -12.03
C THR A 101 15.06 -22.57 -11.14
N GLU A 102 16.28 -22.17 -10.83
CA GLU A 102 17.19 -23.01 -10.02
C GLU A 102 16.75 -23.12 -8.57
N ALA A 103 16.30 -22.02 -7.95
CA ALA A 103 15.83 -22.04 -6.57
C ALA A 103 14.54 -22.89 -6.45
N ALA A 104 13.59 -22.75 -7.38
CA ALA A 104 12.38 -23.57 -7.40
C ALA A 104 12.69 -25.07 -7.57
N ALA A 105 13.65 -25.43 -8.41
CA ALA A 105 14.10 -26.82 -8.58
C ALA A 105 14.70 -27.43 -7.31
N LEU A 106 15.20 -26.60 -6.40
CA LEU A 106 15.72 -26.98 -5.08
C LEU A 106 14.65 -26.89 -3.96
N GLY A 107 13.39 -26.68 -4.31
CA GLY A 107 12.28 -26.62 -3.35
C GLY A 107 12.15 -25.29 -2.60
N ALA A 108 12.79 -24.22 -3.04
CA ALA A 108 12.70 -22.92 -2.41
C ALA A 108 11.28 -22.35 -2.43
N LYS A 109 10.82 -21.80 -1.32
CA LYS A 109 9.68 -20.89 -1.30
C LYS A 109 10.12 -19.54 -1.83
N LEU A 110 9.76 -19.26 -3.08
CA LEU A 110 10.16 -18.01 -3.73
C LEU A 110 9.51 -16.80 -3.06
N ASP A 111 10.33 -15.78 -2.79
CA ASP A 111 9.94 -14.46 -2.32
C ASP A 111 10.35 -13.43 -3.36
N ARG A 112 9.38 -12.66 -3.88
CA ARG A 112 9.58 -11.72 -4.98
C ARG A 112 10.63 -10.66 -4.67
N ASP A 113 10.60 -10.07 -3.46
CA ASP A 113 11.53 -9.01 -3.07
C ASP A 113 12.94 -9.56 -2.88
N LEU A 114 13.04 -10.79 -2.37
CA LEU A 114 14.32 -11.47 -2.24
C LEU A 114 14.91 -11.84 -3.61
N VAL A 115 14.09 -12.34 -4.53
CA VAL A 115 14.50 -12.57 -5.94
C VAL A 115 15.00 -11.28 -6.57
N GLU A 116 14.25 -10.18 -6.41
CA GLU A 116 14.66 -8.86 -6.91
C GLU A 116 16.01 -8.43 -6.33
N THR A 117 16.17 -8.53 -5.02
CA THR A 117 17.43 -8.21 -4.33
C THR A 117 18.59 -9.05 -4.90
N LEU A 118 18.42 -10.37 -4.99
CA LEU A 118 19.46 -11.30 -5.48
C LEU A 118 19.81 -11.04 -6.96
N THR A 119 18.83 -10.67 -7.77
CA THR A 119 19.02 -10.31 -9.18
C THR A 119 20.03 -9.18 -9.36
N TYR A 120 20.03 -8.18 -8.44
CA TYR A 120 20.91 -7.01 -8.56
C TYR A 120 22.19 -7.09 -7.74
N ILE A 121 22.31 -8.03 -6.80
CA ILE A 121 23.55 -8.23 -6.05
C ILE A 121 24.45 -9.33 -6.62
N THR A 122 23.99 -10.06 -7.65
CA THR A 122 24.77 -11.10 -8.34
C THR A 122 24.98 -10.76 -9.80
N GLU A 123 26.13 -11.16 -10.34
CA GLU A 123 26.48 -11.06 -11.75
C GLU A 123 26.34 -12.42 -12.47
N PHE A 124 26.59 -13.50 -11.72
CA PHE A 124 26.45 -14.88 -12.17
C PHE A 124 25.77 -15.73 -11.10
N PRO A 125 24.44 -15.61 -10.96
CA PRO A 125 23.71 -16.32 -9.91
C PRO A 125 23.71 -17.84 -10.15
N THR A 126 23.90 -18.60 -9.07
CA THR A 126 23.77 -20.06 -9.05
C THR A 126 23.18 -20.48 -7.71
N ALA A 127 22.05 -21.21 -7.75
CA ALA A 127 21.40 -21.66 -6.51
C ALA A 127 22.06 -22.90 -5.94
N ILE A 128 22.22 -22.95 -4.61
CA ILE A 128 22.67 -24.13 -3.86
C ILE A 128 21.75 -24.39 -2.68
N GLN A 129 21.55 -25.67 -2.36
CA GLN A 129 20.82 -26.08 -1.18
C GLN A 129 21.79 -26.41 -0.04
N GLY A 130 21.51 -25.85 1.15
CA GLY A 130 22.16 -26.21 2.40
C GLY A 130 21.16 -26.72 3.43
N GLY A 131 21.65 -27.27 4.53
CA GLY A 131 20.83 -27.76 5.63
C GLY A 131 21.20 -27.11 6.97
N PHE A 132 20.32 -27.30 7.94
CA PHE A 132 20.57 -26.93 9.33
C PHE A 132 20.04 -28.00 10.27
N ASP A 133 20.47 -27.98 11.52
CA ASP A 133 20.05 -28.96 12.53
C ASP A 133 18.54 -28.88 12.77
N PRO A 134 17.78 -29.98 12.58
CA PRO A 134 16.33 -30.00 12.81
C PRO A 134 15.91 -29.54 14.21
N ALA A 135 16.78 -29.56 15.20
CA ALA A 135 16.51 -29.06 16.55
C ALA A 135 16.16 -27.55 16.56
N TYR A 136 16.52 -26.78 15.52
CA TYR A 136 16.08 -25.37 15.41
C TYR A 136 14.61 -25.22 15.03
N LEU A 137 13.95 -26.24 14.48
CA LEU A 137 12.52 -26.22 14.18
C LEU A 137 11.63 -26.15 15.44
N GLU A 138 12.20 -26.25 16.63
CA GLU A 138 11.53 -25.92 17.91
C GLU A 138 11.23 -24.40 18.01
N LEU A 139 12.00 -23.56 17.31
CA LEU A 139 11.72 -22.14 17.20
C LEU A 139 10.56 -21.89 16.22
N PRO A 140 9.79 -20.80 16.41
CA PRO A 140 8.76 -20.44 15.45
C PRO A 140 9.33 -20.27 14.03
N ALA A 141 8.58 -20.75 13.04
CA ALA A 141 8.98 -20.68 11.63
C ALA A 141 9.25 -19.24 11.17
N GLU A 142 8.49 -18.27 11.70
CA GLU A 142 8.63 -16.85 11.40
C GLU A 142 9.99 -16.29 11.82
N VAL A 143 10.51 -16.76 12.96
CA VAL A 143 11.85 -16.38 13.43
C VAL A 143 12.91 -16.94 12.49
N LEU A 144 12.84 -18.23 12.17
CA LEU A 144 13.80 -18.88 11.29
C LEU A 144 13.79 -18.30 9.87
N THR A 145 12.61 -18.10 9.29
CA THR A 145 12.46 -17.54 7.94
C THR A 145 12.94 -16.09 7.87
N THR A 146 12.69 -15.28 8.91
CA THR A 146 13.20 -13.91 8.99
C THR A 146 14.72 -13.88 9.03
N VAL A 147 15.34 -14.71 9.85
CA VAL A 147 16.81 -14.82 9.89
C VAL A 147 17.38 -15.24 8.54
N MET A 148 16.81 -16.24 7.89
CA MET A 148 17.23 -16.68 6.55
C MET A 148 17.09 -15.54 5.52
N ARG A 149 15.91 -14.92 5.43
CA ARG A 149 15.56 -13.93 4.43
C ARG A 149 16.32 -12.61 4.60
N HIS A 150 16.23 -12.00 5.78
CA HIS A 150 16.72 -10.63 6.00
C HIS A 150 18.21 -10.56 6.25
N HIS A 151 18.77 -11.52 7.01
CA HIS A 151 20.18 -11.50 7.40
C HIS A 151 21.09 -12.23 6.42
N GLN A 152 20.64 -13.36 5.85
CA GLN A 152 21.47 -14.20 5.00
C GLN A 152 21.09 -14.15 3.51
N LYS A 153 19.91 -13.61 3.16
CA LYS A 153 19.38 -13.61 1.79
C LYS A 153 19.16 -15.03 1.24
N TYR A 154 18.68 -15.93 2.12
CA TYR A 154 18.34 -17.31 1.75
C TYR A 154 16.84 -17.47 1.65
N PHE A 155 16.41 -18.33 0.74
CA PHE A 155 15.04 -18.83 0.68
C PHE A 155 14.85 -19.96 1.66
N SER A 156 13.70 -20.02 2.31
CA SER A 156 13.24 -21.18 3.07
C SER A 156 12.78 -22.30 2.12
N VAL A 157 12.80 -23.52 2.62
CA VAL A 157 12.23 -24.68 1.94
C VAL A 157 11.03 -25.15 2.74
N GLU A 158 9.88 -25.34 2.08
CA GLU A 158 8.66 -25.84 2.70
C GLU A 158 8.28 -27.20 2.14
N GLY A 159 7.92 -28.12 3.02
CA GLY A 159 7.42 -29.45 2.65
C GLY A 159 5.97 -29.41 2.14
N PRO A 160 5.42 -30.59 1.75
CA PRO A 160 4.12 -30.71 1.09
C PRO A 160 2.93 -30.13 1.87
N ARG A 161 3.05 -29.92 3.17
CA ARG A 161 2.02 -29.34 4.05
C ARG A 161 2.30 -27.88 4.43
N GLY A 162 3.24 -27.23 3.73
CA GLY A 162 3.63 -25.84 4.03
C GLY A 162 4.44 -25.69 5.33
N MET A 163 4.90 -26.78 5.93
CA MET A 163 5.77 -26.72 7.11
C MET A 163 7.21 -26.48 6.68
N LEU A 164 7.91 -25.64 7.45
CA LEU A 164 9.32 -25.36 7.23
C LEU A 164 10.16 -26.65 7.34
N GLU A 165 10.99 -26.92 6.34
CA GLU A 165 11.98 -27.99 6.36
C GLU A 165 13.34 -27.49 6.87
N PRO A 166 14.21 -28.39 7.40
CA PRO A 166 15.52 -28.00 7.90
C PRO A 166 16.52 -27.77 6.76
N ASN A 167 16.07 -27.10 5.71
CA ASN A 167 16.83 -26.78 4.52
C ASN A 167 16.65 -25.30 4.14
N PHE A 168 17.61 -24.77 3.41
CA PHE A 168 17.55 -23.43 2.81
C PHE A 168 18.16 -23.46 1.42
N VAL A 169 17.79 -22.47 0.60
CA VAL A 169 18.42 -22.26 -0.70
C VAL A 169 19.10 -20.89 -0.71
N ALA A 170 20.39 -20.90 -0.95
CA ALA A 170 21.21 -19.71 -1.13
C ALA A 170 21.56 -19.50 -2.60
N VAL A 171 21.71 -18.24 -3.03
CA VAL A 171 22.18 -17.90 -4.38
C VAL A 171 23.61 -17.37 -4.29
N MET A 172 24.51 -18.15 -4.85
CA MET A 172 25.94 -17.77 -4.98
C MET A 172 26.11 -16.80 -6.13
N ASN A 173 27.18 -16.02 -6.08
CA ASN A 173 27.68 -15.27 -7.23
C ASN A 173 28.90 -15.96 -7.82
N THR A 174 28.74 -17.19 -8.35
CA THR A 174 29.80 -18.02 -8.97
C THR A 174 29.17 -19.19 -9.71
N SER A 175 29.96 -19.93 -10.52
CA SER A 175 29.45 -20.99 -11.40
C SER A 175 29.12 -22.31 -10.70
N GLY A 176 29.51 -22.49 -9.44
CA GLY A 176 29.26 -23.71 -8.69
C GLY A 176 30.07 -23.81 -7.41
N ASP A 177 29.85 -24.90 -6.67
CA ASP A 177 30.53 -25.22 -5.40
C ASP A 177 30.97 -26.69 -5.40
N PRO A 178 31.95 -27.07 -6.25
CA PRO A 178 32.34 -28.48 -6.42
C PRO A 178 32.91 -29.09 -5.15
N ASP A 179 33.56 -28.31 -4.29
CA ASP A 179 34.18 -28.77 -3.05
C ASP A 179 33.24 -28.59 -1.85
N GLY A 180 32.03 -28.08 -2.02
CA GLY A 180 31.06 -27.84 -0.96
C GLY A 180 31.45 -26.74 0.04
N LEU A 181 32.48 -25.96 -0.26
CA LEU A 181 33.02 -24.95 0.67
C LEU A 181 32.05 -23.80 0.92
N VAL A 182 31.35 -23.34 -0.13
CA VAL A 182 30.35 -22.26 -0.02
C VAL A 182 29.14 -22.75 0.75
N LYS A 183 28.64 -23.96 0.44
CA LYS A 183 27.56 -24.61 1.17
C LYS A 183 27.90 -24.72 2.67
N HIS A 184 29.05 -25.29 3.00
CA HIS A 184 29.49 -25.46 4.40
C HIS A 184 29.67 -24.11 5.10
N GLY A 185 30.19 -23.09 4.40
CA GLY A 185 30.30 -21.73 4.91
C GLY A 185 28.95 -21.12 5.28
N ASN A 186 27.97 -21.26 4.39
CA ASN A 186 26.61 -20.79 4.60
C ASN A 186 25.89 -21.50 5.75
N GLU A 187 26.02 -22.83 5.85
CA GLU A 187 25.48 -23.64 6.96
C GLU A 187 26.06 -23.20 8.31
N ARG A 188 27.37 -22.95 8.36
CA ARG A 188 28.06 -22.48 9.58
C ARG A 188 27.58 -21.10 10.00
N VAL A 189 27.43 -20.15 9.07
CA VAL A 189 26.94 -18.81 9.39
C VAL A 189 25.48 -18.88 9.85
N LEU A 190 24.63 -19.66 9.16
CA LEU A 190 23.22 -19.81 9.54
C LEU A 190 23.08 -20.43 10.92
N LYS A 191 23.90 -21.46 11.26
CA LYS A 191 23.95 -22.05 12.59
C LYS A 191 24.26 -21.03 13.68
N ALA A 192 25.22 -20.13 13.45
CA ALA A 192 25.53 -19.05 14.39
C ALA A 192 24.33 -18.14 14.61
N ARG A 193 23.65 -17.70 13.53
CA ARG A 193 22.47 -16.85 13.59
C ARG A 193 21.27 -17.51 14.27
N PHE A 194 21.07 -18.80 14.04
CA PHE A 194 20.02 -19.56 14.72
C PHE A 194 20.31 -19.78 16.21
N ASN A 195 21.58 -19.91 16.59
CA ASN A 195 21.97 -19.92 18.00
C ASN A 195 21.66 -18.60 18.69
N ASP A 196 21.95 -17.46 18.03
CA ASP A 196 21.61 -16.14 18.54
C ASP A 196 20.08 -16.02 18.70
N ALA A 197 19.30 -16.39 17.69
CA ALA A 197 17.84 -16.36 17.73
C ALA A 197 17.27 -17.25 18.86
N ARG A 198 17.79 -18.47 19.04
CA ARG A 198 17.38 -19.36 20.12
C ARG A 198 17.73 -18.79 21.48
N PHE A 199 18.90 -18.19 21.61
CA PHE A 199 19.30 -17.52 22.85
C PHE A 199 18.33 -16.37 23.19
N PHE A 200 18.04 -15.48 22.24
CA PHE A 200 17.10 -14.39 22.47
C PHE A 200 15.69 -14.89 22.77
N TRP A 201 15.21 -15.90 22.04
CA TRP A 201 13.92 -16.54 22.31
C TRP A 201 13.78 -17.00 23.76
N ASN A 202 14.79 -17.69 24.27
CA ASN A 202 14.78 -18.20 25.64
C ASN A 202 14.92 -17.08 26.69
N VAL A 203 15.83 -16.14 26.48
CA VAL A 203 16.05 -15.02 27.40
C VAL A 203 14.81 -14.15 27.52
N ASP A 204 14.18 -13.83 26.40
CA ASP A 204 13.02 -12.95 26.39
C ASP A 204 11.80 -13.57 27.09
N GLN A 205 11.63 -14.88 27.04
CA GLN A 205 10.55 -15.57 27.72
C GLN A 205 10.72 -15.64 29.26
N SER A 206 11.90 -15.32 29.77
CA SER A 206 12.13 -15.24 31.23
C SER A 206 11.33 -14.10 31.89
N LYS A 207 10.90 -13.08 31.09
CA LYS A 207 10.08 -11.96 31.54
C LYS A 207 8.77 -11.93 30.76
N LYS A 208 7.63 -11.95 31.47
CA LYS A 208 6.31 -11.88 30.82
C LYS A 208 6.13 -10.56 30.06
N LEU A 209 5.37 -10.59 28.96
CA LEU A 209 5.03 -9.37 28.20
C LEU A 209 4.33 -8.33 29.06
N ALA A 210 3.46 -8.76 29.98
CA ALA A 210 2.79 -7.87 30.91
C ALA A 210 3.76 -7.07 31.79
N ASP A 211 4.86 -7.68 32.20
CA ASP A 211 5.88 -7.03 33.03
C ASP A 211 6.77 -6.08 32.23
N ARG A 212 6.73 -6.14 30.89
CA ARG A 212 7.45 -5.26 29.98
C ARG A 212 6.70 -3.97 29.65
N VAL A 213 5.42 -3.86 30.03
CA VAL A 213 4.61 -2.66 29.78
C VAL A 213 5.26 -1.41 30.37
N ALA A 214 5.81 -1.51 31.58
CA ALA A 214 6.52 -0.40 32.21
C ALA A 214 7.83 -0.02 31.50
N ASP A 215 8.51 -0.98 30.86
CA ASP A 215 9.76 -0.73 30.14
C ASP A 215 9.52 0.13 28.87
N LEU A 216 8.31 0.15 28.32
CA LEU A 216 7.94 1.00 27.19
C LEU A 216 8.11 2.51 27.48
N GLU A 217 8.18 2.91 28.76
CA GLU A 217 8.50 4.28 29.14
C GLU A 217 9.89 4.71 28.65
N LYS A 218 10.82 3.77 28.55
CA LYS A 218 12.21 3.99 28.12
C LYS A 218 12.36 4.00 26.60
N VAL A 219 11.32 3.61 25.85
CA VAL A 219 11.36 3.55 24.39
C VAL A 219 10.63 4.77 23.82
N THR A 220 11.37 5.68 23.21
CA THR A 220 10.79 6.90 22.61
C THR A 220 10.00 6.55 21.35
N PHE A 221 8.72 6.94 21.32
CA PHE A 221 7.92 6.88 20.10
C PHE A 221 8.25 8.08 19.19
N GLN A 222 8.12 9.29 19.75
CA GLN A 222 8.47 10.54 19.05
C GLN A 222 8.74 11.63 20.12
N ALA A 223 9.73 12.47 19.90
CA ALA A 223 10.21 13.44 20.90
C ALA A 223 9.12 14.34 21.51
N LYS A 224 8.12 14.76 20.72
CA LYS A 224 7.00 15.61 21.17
C LYS A 224 5.80 14.81 21.66
N LEU A 225 5.72 13.53 21.34
CA LEU A 225 4.57 12.66 21.66
C LEU A 225 4.86 11.67 22.79
N GLY A 226 6.11 11.65 23.27
CA GLY A 226 6.54 10.84 24.42
C GLY A 226 6.96 9.41 24.07
N SER A 227 6.81 8.54 25.06
CA SER A 227 7.23 7.14 25.00
C SER A 227 6.23 6.23 24.30
N TYR A 228 6.66 4.99 23.98
CA TYR A 228 5.74 3.96 23.54
C TYR A 228 4.74 3.54 24.63
N LYS A 229 5.05 3.77 25.92
CA LYS A 229 4.07 3.59 27.00
C LYS A 229 2.90 4.59 26.84
N ALA A 230 3.20 5.87 26.64
CA ALA A 230 2.18 6.89 26.39
C ALA A 230 1.34 6.57 25.14
N LYS A 231 1.99 6.11 24.04
CA LYS A 231 1.27 5.63 22.85
C LYS A 231 0.37 4.44 23.17
N THR A 232 0.86 3.46 23.90
CA THR A 232 0.09 2.27 24.28
C THR A 232 -1.15 2.65 25.08
N ASP A 233 -1.04 3.58 26.03
CA ASP A 233 -2.18 4.03 26.81
C ASP A 233 -3.26 4.72 25.96
N ARG A 234 -2.86 5.54 24.97
CA ARG A 234 -3.78 6.14 24.01
C ARG A 234 -4.44 5.08 23.11
N VAL A 235 -3.68 4.09 22.64
CA VAL A 235 -4.21 2.99 21.80
C VAL A 235 -5.23 2.17 22.60
N VAL A 236 -4.96 1.84 23.86
CA VAL A 236 -5.93 1.13 24.73
C VAL A 236 -7.20 1.93 24.92
N ALA A 237 -7.09 3.25 25.18
CA ALA A 237 -8.26 4.12 25.28
C ALA A 237 -9.07 4.16 23.98
N LEU A 238 -8.38 4.24 22.83
CA LEU A 238 -9.01 4.26 21.53
C LEU A 238 -9.68 2.93 21.17
N VAL A 239 -9.06 1.79 21.52
CA VAL A 239 -9.69 0.46 21.38
C VAL A 239 -10.99 0.39 22.17
N LYS A 240 -11.03 0.96 23.37
CA LYS A 240 -12.25 1.04 24.18
C LYS A 240 -13.30 1.96 23.53
N GLU A 241 -12.90 3.12 23.03
CA GLU A 241 -13.76 4.06 22.27
C GLU A 241 -14.40 3.39 21.06
N LEU A 242 -13.62 2.57 20.33
CA LEU A 242 -14.07 1.79 19.18
C LEU A 242 -14.89 0.53 19.56
N GLY A 243 -15.28 0.37 20.82
CA GLY A 243 -16.10 -0.77 21.28
C GLY A 243 -15.33 -2.09 21.41
N GLY A 244 -13.99 -2.06 21.41
CA GLY A 244 -13.16 -3.25 21.56
C GLY A 244 -13.33 -3.90 22.94
N GLY A 245 -13.63 -5.21 22.97
CA GLY A 245 -13.81 -6.01 24.17
C GLY A 245 -12.51 -6.21 24.97
N ALA A 246 -12.60 -6.98 26.06
CA ALA A 246 -11.47 -7.21 26.99
C ALA A 246 -10.23 -7.79 26.29
N HIS A 247 -10.39 -8.71 25.33
CA HIS A 247 -9.29 -9.28 24.58
C HIS A 247 -8.59 -8.26 23.69
N ALA A 248 -9.33 -7.41 22.99
CA ALA A 248 -8.75 -6.35 22.17
C ALA A 248 -8.01 -5.31 23.04
N GLN A 249 -8.57 -4.93 24.20
CA GLN A 249 -7.90 -4.02 25.15
C GLN A 249 -6.61 -4.66 25.72
N ARG A 250 -6.66 -5.95 26.05
CA ARG A 250 -5.47 -6.70 26.50
C ARG A 250 -4.41 -6.79 25.41
N ALA A 251 -4.81 -7.07 24.19
CA ALA A 251 -3.91 -7.09 23.04
C ALA A 251 -3.26 -5.74 22.78
N ALA A 252 -4.04 -4.65 22.83
CA ALA A 252 -3.53 -3.29 22.68
C ALA A 252 -2.48 -2.95 23.75
N LEU A 253 -2.73 -3.34 25.01
CA LEU A 253 -1.79 -3.11 26.12
C LEU A 253 -0.44 -3.80 25.89
N LEU A 254 -0.47 -5.00 25.30
CA LEU A 254 0.71 -5.84 25.14
C LEU A 254 1.39 -5.69 23.77
N SER A 255 0.71 -5.11 22.79
CA SER A 255 1.11 -5.11 21.37
C SER A 255 2.48 -4.51 21.06
N LYS A 256 2.99 -3.61 21.90
CA LYS A 256 4.29 -2.94 21.73
C LYS A 256 5.36 -3.44 22.69
N CYS A 257 5.05 -4.40 23.57
CA CYS A 257 5.97 -4.86 24.59
C CYS A 257 7.20 -5.60 24.02
N ASP A 258 7.06 -6.17 22.83
CA ASP A 258 8.14 -6.83 22.12
C ASP A 258 9.26 -5.89 21.66
N LEU A 259 8.99 -4.58 21.53
CA LEU A 259 10.01 -3.57 21.27
C LEU A 259 11.10 -3.49 22.37
N THR A 260 10.83 -4.05 23.53
CA THR A 260 11.78 -4.12 24.66
C THR A 260 12.55 -5.44 24.72
N THR A 261 12.30 -6.36 23.80
CA THR A 261 12.91 -7.70 23.75
C THR A 261 14.25 -7.67 23.03
N GLU A 262 15.13 -8.62 23.37
CA GLU A 262 16.40 -8.77 22.67
C GLU A 262 16.18 -9.25 21.23
N MET A 263 15.17 -10.09 21.01
CA MET A 263 14.79 -10.56 19.69
C MET A 263 14.48 -9.39 18.73
N VAL A 264 13.63 -8.46 19.14
CA VAL A 264 13.25 -7.32 18.27
C VAL A 264 14.38 -6.29 18.13
N LYS A 265 15.25 -6.14 19.12
CA LYS A 265 16.44 -5.29 19.01
C LYS A 265 17.40 -5.77 17.92
N GLU A 266 17.61 -7.09 17.80
CA GLU A 266 18.48 -7.68 16.78
C GLU A 266 17.73 -7.90 15.46
N PHE A 267 16.48 -8.38 15.51
CA PHE A 267 15.65 -8.72 14.34
C PHE A 267 14.42 -7.81 14.30
N THR A 268 14.61 -6.56 13.92
CA THR A 268 13.57 -5.52 13.92
C THR A 268 12.36 -5.85 13.06
N ASP A 269 12.54 -6.68 12.03
CA ASP A 269 11.46 -7.12 11.13
C ASP A 269 10.45 -8.07 11.83
N LEU A 270 10.79 -8.59 13.00
CA LEU A 270 9.93 -9.46 13.80
C LEU A 270 9.00 -8.71 14.76
N GLN A 271 9.08 -7.37 14.80
CA GLN A 271 8.20 -6.59 15.68
C GLN A 271 6.71 -6.88 15.39
N GLY A 272 5.92 -7.03 16.43
CA GLY A 272 4.52 -7.45 16.37
C GLY A 272 4.36 -8.96 16.26
N VAL A 273 5.02 -9.59 15.30
CA VAL A 273 5.00 -11.04 15.08
C VAL A 273 5.48 -11.77 16.33
N VAL A 274 6.68 -11.44 16.79
CA VAL A 274 7.26 -12.11 17.97
C VAL A 274 6.51 -11.76 19.27
N GLY A 275 5.92 -10.56 19.34
CA GLY A 275 5.02 -10.20 20.43
C GLY A 275 3.83 -11.15 20.56
N GLY A 276 3.19 -11.49 19.43
CA GLY A 276 2.10 -12.47 19.37
C GLY A 276 2.56 -13.88 19.74
N LEU A 277 3.73 -14.29 19.25
CA LEU A 277 4.32 -15.60 19.55
C LEU A 277 4.68 -15.74 21.05
N TYR A 278 5.25 -14.70 21.66
CA TYR A 278 5.52 -14.69 23.10
C TYR A 278 4.22 -14.69 23.91
N ALA A 279 3.20 -13.92 23.50
CA ALA A 279 1.91 -13.92 24.16
C ALA A 279 1.30 -15.34 24.19
N LYS A 280 1.34 -16.04 23.06
CA LYS A 280 0.88 -17.42 22.94
C LYS A 280 1.68 -18.38 23.82
N ALA A 281 3.01 -18.31 23.79
CA ALA A 281 3.90 -19.14 24.61
C ALA A 281 3.72 -18.89 26.11
N GLN A 282 3.33 -17.67 26.51
CA GLN A 282 3.09 -17.27 27.89
C GLN A 282 1.65 -17.51 28.37
N GLY A 283 0.80 -18.13 27.54
CA GLY A 283 -0.56 -18.54 27.91
C GLY A 283 -1.63 -17.46 27.81
N GLU A 284 -1.37 -16.35 27.09
CA GLU A 284 -2.44 -15.40 26.75
C GLU A 284 -3.49 -16.07 25.84
N PRO A 285 -4.76 -15.68 25.93
CA PRO A 285 -5.81 -16.21 25.06
C PRO A 285 -5.44 -16.09 23.57
N GLU A 286 -5.90 -17.04 22.75
CA GLU A 286 -5.64 -17.06 21.30
C GLU A 286 -6.04 -15.73 20.63
N ALA A 287 -7.20 -15.17 20.98
CA ALA A 287 -7.67 -13.89 20.46
C ALA A 287 -6.70 -12.74 20.79
N VAL A 288 -6.08 -12.74 21.98
CA VAL A 288 -5.09 -11.74 22.40
C VAL A 288 -3.79 -11.92 21.63
N SER A 289 -3.24 -13.13 21.61
CA SER A 289 -1.97 -13.41 20.94
C SER A 289 -2.04 -13.17 19.44
N ARG A 290 -3.16 -13.55 18.80
CA ARG A 290 -3.38 -13.31 17.37
C ARG A 290 -3.54 -11.82 17.04
N ALA A 291 -4.27 -11.08 17.87
CA ALA A 291 -4.42 -9.63 17.68
C ALA A 291 -3.07 -8.89 17.84
N ILE A 292 -2.21 -9.31 18.79
CA ILE A 292 -0.85 -8.78 18.90
C ILE A 292 -0.04 -9.09 17.65
N TYR A 293 -0.10 -10.31 17.14
CA TYR A 293 0.61 -10.73 15.93
C TYR A 293 0.21 -9.91 14.70
N GLU A 294 -1.06 -9.55 14.59
CA GLU A 294 -1.64 -8.92 13.40
C GLU A 294 -1.71 -7.38 13.44
N HIS A 295 -1.45 -6.74 14.59
CA HIS A 295 -1.78 -5.32 14.78
C HIS A 295 -1.04 -4.34 13.85
N TYR A 296 0.06 -4.73 13.22
CA TYR A 296 0.71 -3.92 12.21
C TYR A 296 0.08 -4.03 10.82
N LYS A 297 -0.70 -5.08 10.56
CA LYS A 297 -1.39 -5.26 9.26
C LYS A 297 -2.43 -4.17 9.01
N PRO A 298 -2.69 -3.83 7.73
CA PRO A 298 -1.85 -4.13 6.57
C PRO A 298 -0.57 -3.29 6.55
N LEU A 299 0.53 -3.88 6.09
CA LEU A 299 1.83 -3.21 5.92
C LEU A 299 1.94 -2.49 4.57
N SER A 300 1.17 -2.94 3.58
CA SER A 300 1.06 -2.33 2.24
C SER A 300 -0.37 -2.46 1.72
N MET A 301 -0.64 -1.96 0.51
CA MET A 301 -1.97 -2.09 -0.11
C MET A 301 -2.26 -3.52 -0.57
N GLU A 302 -1.22 -4.30 -0.87
CA GLU A 302 -1.30 -5.70 -1.28
C GLU A 302 -1.44 -6.66 -0.08
N ASP A 303 -1.04 -6.21 1.12
CA ASP A 303 -1.13 -7.03 2.34
C ASP A 303 -2.59 -7.19 2.79
N SER A 304 -2.90 -8.34 3.42
CA SER A 304 -4.22 -8.59 4.00
C SER A 304 -4.47 -7.71 5.24
N ILE A 305 -5.73 -7.41 5.52
CA ILE A 305 -6.13 -6.88 6.83
C ILE A 305 -5.98 -7.98 7.90
N PRO A 306 -6.00 -7.64 9.20
CA PRO A 306 -6.06 -8.66 10.26
C PRO A 306 -7.24 -9.60 10.12
N ASP A 307 -7.02 -10.90 10.36
CA ASP A 307 -8.06 -11.94 10.22
C ASP A 307 -9.08 -11.88 11.37
N THR A 308 -8.61 -11.52 12.59
CA THR A 308 -9.45 -11.50 13.79
C THR A 308 -10.14 -10.15 14.00
N ALA A 309 -11.31 -10.15 14.63
CA ALA A 309 -12.03 -8.92 14.97
C ALA A 309 -11.20 -8.06 15.95
N GLU A 310 -10.58 -8.68 16.94
CA GLU A 310 -9.69 -8.02 17.88
C GLU A 310 -8.48 -7.40 17.18
N GLY A 311 -7.87 -8.15 16.25
CA GLY A 311 -6.74 -7.67 15.45
C GLY A 311 -7.10 -6.46 14.60
N ARG A 312 -8.30 -6.45 13.96
CA ARG A 312 -8.80 -5.32 13.16
C ARG A 312 -8.96 -4.06 13.99
N ILE A 313 -9.56 -4.18 15.18
CA ILE A 313 -9.77 -3.03 16.09
C ILE A 313 -8.43 -2.51 16.62
N VAL A 314 -7.51 -3.37 17.04
CA VAL A 314 -6.18 -2.97 17.54
C VAL A 314 -5.36 -2.32 16.43
N ALA A 315 -5.34 -2.90 15.21
CA ALA A 315 -4.65 -2.33 14.07
C ALA A 315 -5.22 -0.97 13.65
N LEU A 316 -6.55 -0.84 13.66
CA LEU A 316 -7.24 0.42 13.39
C LEU A 316 -6.85 1.48 14.43
N ALA A 317 -6.92 1.15 15.72
CA ALA A 317 -6.59 2.05 16.82
C ALA A 317 -5.11 2.48 16.79
N ASP A 318 -4.17 1.57 16.53
CA ASP A 318 -2.73 1.90 16.44
C ASP A 318 -2.42 2.88 15.29
N LYS A 319 -3.06 2.67 14.12
CA LYS A 319 -2.92 3.55 12.96
C LYS A 319 -3.58 4.91 13.19
N LEU A 320 -4.79 4.93 13.76
CA LEU A 320 -5.50 6.17 14.10
C LEU A 320 -4.75 6.98 15.19
N ASP A 321 -4.21 6.33 16.22
CA ASP A 321 -3.38 7.03 17.22
C ASP A 321 -2.17 7.69 16.57
N THR A 322 -1.47 6.97 15.70
CA THR A 322 -0.32 7.51 14.99
C THR A 322 -0.70 8.75 14.15
N LEU A 323 -1.81 8.67 13.41
CA LEU A 323 -2.30 9.77 12.59
C LEU A 323 -2.76 10.96 13.46
N ARG A 324 -3.67 10.73 14.41
CA ARG A 324 -4.18 11.77 15.32
C ARG A 324 -3.04 12.48 16.04
N SER A 325 -2.08 11.72 16.58
CA SER A 325 -0.95 12.27 17.33
C SER A 325 0.01 13.07 16.44
N CYS A 326 0.37 12.57 15.25
CA CYS A 326 1.26 13.31 14.35
C CYS A 326 0.62 14.59 13.82
N PHE A 327 -0.66 14.55 13.42
CA PHE A 327 -1.39 15.73 12.95
C PHE A 327 -1.56 16.77 14.05
N SER A 328 -1.80 16.37 15.33
CA SER A 328 -1.93 17.29 16.45
C SER A 328 -0.69 18.15 16.73
N ILE A 329 0.49 17.69 16.29
CA ILE A 329 1.75 18.43 16.41
C ILE A 329 2.23 19.03 15.07
N GLY A 330 1.35 19.09 14.08
CA GLY A 330 1.63 19.67 12.76
C GLY A 330 2.52 18.82 11.84
N MET A 331 2.69 17.54 12.14
CA MET A 331 3.47 16.62 11.31
C MET A 331 2.59 15.99 10.23
N MET A 332 2.48 16.68 9.10
CA MET A 332 1.73 16.22 7.95
C MET A 332 2.70 15.80 6.82
N PRO A 333 2.35 14.76 6.02
CA PRO A 333 3.14 14.39 4.85
C PRO A 333 3.15 15.50 3.81
N THR A 334 4.33 15.88 3.30
CA THR A 334 4.48 16.90 2.26
C THR A 334 5.34 16.38 1.11
N GLY A 335 4.83 16.45 -0.14
CA GLY A 335 5.56 15.97 -1.32
C GLY A 335 6.08 14.53 -1.13
N SER A 336 7.39 14.32 -1.24
CA SER A 336 8.04 13.02 -1.01
C SER A 336 8.36 12.72 0.46
N LYS A 337 8.17 13.68 1.38
CA LYS A 337 8.52 13.52 2.80
C LYS A 337 7.35 12.92 3.59
N ASP A 338 7.56 11.75 4.14
CA ASP A 338 6.64 11.05 5.02
C ASP A 338 7.41 10.19 6.04
N PRO A 339 8.08 10.81 7.03
CA PRO A 339 9.02 10.13 7.92
C PRO A 339 8.36 9.10 8.85
N PHE A 340 7.05 9.21 9.09
CA PHE A 340 6.29 8.28 9.93
C PHE A 340 5.36 7.38 9.12
N ALA A 341 5.51 7.34 7.80
CA ALA A 341 4.67 6.55 6.90
C ALA A 341 3.16 6.80 7.11
N LEU A 342 2.77 8.07 7.33
CA LEU A 342 1.39 8.46 7.62
C LEU A 342 0.45 8.16 6.44
N ARG A 343 0.94 8.25 5.18
CA ARG A 343 0.16 7.83 4.01
C ARG A 343 -0.20 6.36 4.08
N ARG A 344 0.77 5.52 4.45
CA ARG A 344 0.57 4.07 4.62
C ARG A 344 -0.37 3.77 5.79
N ALA A 345 -0.22 4.47 6.91
CA ALA A 345 -1.13 4.34 8.05
C ALA A 345 -2.58 4.70 7.66
N ALA A 346 -2.78 5.82 6.94
CA ALA A 346 -4.10 6.25 6.47
C ALA A 346 -4.70 5.28 5.44
N GLN A 347 -3.91 4.78 4.51
CA GLN A 347 -4.33 3.72 3.58
C GLN A 347 -4.75 2.45 4.34
N GLY A 348 -4.00 2.06 5.37
CA GLY A 348 -4.34 0.93 6.24
C GLY A 348 -5.66 1.14 6.99
N VAL A 349 -5.93 2.35 7.49
CA VAL A 349 -7.24 2.70 8.09
C VAL A 349 -8.36 2.50 7.07
N VAL A 350 -8.25 3.09 5.88
CA VAL A 350 -9.27 2.96 4.83
C VAL A 350 -9.49 1.51 4.45
N LYS A 351 -8.41 0.76 4.21
CA LYS A 351 -8.48 -0.65 3.84
C LYS A 351 -9.18 -1.50 4.91
N ILE A 352 -8.84 -1.32 6.20
CA ILE A 352 -9.49 -2.04 7.30
C ILE A 352 -10.98 -1.71 7.35
N LEU A 353 -11.35 -0.42 7.27
CA LEU A 353 -12.75 0.00 7.34
C LEU A 353 -13.59 -0.61 6.20
N VAL A 354 -13.07 -0.58 4.97
CA VAL A 354 -13.78 -1.10 3.79
C VAL A 354 -13.83 -2.62 3.79
N GLU A 355 -12.67 -3.30 3.86
CA GLU A 355 -12.61 -4.75 3.69
C GLU A 355 -13.21 -5.53 4.86
N ALA A 356 -13.16 -4.97 6.07
CA ALA A 356 -13.83 -5.56 7.23
C ALA A 356 -15.30 -5.14 7.35
N GLY A 357 -15.78 -4.23 6.50
CA GLY A 357 -17.16 -3.71 6.56
C GLY A 357 -17.50 -3.01 7.87
N LEU A 358 -16.53 -2.30 8.47
CA LEU A 358 -16.73 -1.65 9.77
C LEU A 358 -17.57 -0.37 9.62
N ASP A 359 -18.57 -0.25 10.45
CA ASP A 359 -19.57 0.84 10.37
C ASP A 359 -19.20 2.03 11.26
N TYR A 360 -17.93 2.48 11.18
CA TYR A 360 -17.48 3.69 11.85
C TYR A 360 -17.64 4.90 10.94
N ARG A 361 -18.14 5.99 11.50
CA ARG A 361 -18.25 7.27 10.80
C ARG A 361 -16.87 7.92 10.67
N LEU A 362 -16.53 8.37 9.45
CA LEU A 362 -15.22 8.95 9.19
C LEU A 362 -15.00 10.28 9.94
N ASP A 363 -16.07 11.07 10.11
CA ASP A 363 -16.05 12.34 10.84
C ASP A 363 -15.91 12.18 12.38
N GLU A 364 -16.25 11.01 12.92
CA GLU A 364 -15.99 10.63 14.31
C GLU A 364 -14.55 10.14 14.50
N LEU A 365 -14.01 9.43 13.51
CA LEU A 365 -12.63 8.94 13.55
C LEU A 365 -11.59 10.04 13.34
N ALA A 366 -11.91 11.08 12.57
CA ALA A 366 -10.98 12.14 12.22
C ALA A 366 -11.68 13.48 11.96
N GLN A 367 -11.03 14.57 12.34
CA GLN A 367 -11.53 15.94 12.14
C GLN A 367 -10.47 16.83 11.48
N GLY A 368 -10.89 17.96 10.90
CA GLY A 368 -10.00 18.94 10.28
C GLY A 368 -9.11 18.35 9.18
N ASP A 369 -7.83 18.69 9.21
CA ASP A 369 -6.85 18.26 8.20
C ASP A 369 -6.70 16.74 8.10
N LEU A 370 -6.84 16.03 9.22
CA LEU A 370 -6.80 14.57 9.22
C LEU A 370 -8.00 13.97 8.50
N HIS A 371 -9.19 14.54 8.66
CA HIS A 371 -10.38 14.10 7.94
C HIS A 371 -10.20 14.31 6.43
N ALA A 372 -9.73 15.48 6.00
CA ALA A 372 -9.43 15.76 4.60
C ALA A 372 -8.38 14.80 4.03
N PHE A 373 -7.35 14.48 4.81
CA PHE A 373 -6.31 13.52 4.42
C PHE A 373 -6.85 12.09 4.26
N LEU A 374 -7.74 11.64 5.17
CA LEU A 374 -8.38 10.33 5.04
C LEU A 374 -9.34 10.27 3.85
N LEU A 375 -10.05 11.37 3.53
CA LEU A 375 -10.88 11.44 2.33
C LEU A 375 -10.06 11.31 1.05
N GLU A 376 -8.91 11.98 0.96
CA GLU A 376 -7.98 11.83 -0.16
C GLU A 376 -7.52 10.38 -0.33
N ARG A 377 -7.19 9.69 0.79
CA ARG A 377 -6.79 8.28 0.76
C ARG A 377 -7.96 7.36 0.42
N THR A 378 -9.17 7.70 0.83
CA THR A 378 -10.40 6.99 0.45
C THR A 378 -10.64 7.09 -1.07
N GLN A 379 -10.50 8.29 -1.63
CA GLN A 379 -10.58 8.50 -3.08
C GLN A 379 -9.56 7.67 -3.85
N TYR A 380 -8.31 7.68 -3.39
CA TYR A 380 -7.24 6.84 -3.96
C TYR A 380 -7.59 5.34 -3.90
N TYR A 381 -8.05 4.87 -2.74
CA TYR A 381 -8.38 3.45 -2.54
C TYR A 381 -9.48 2.97 -3.48
N PHE A 382 -10.58 3.70 -3.58
CA PHE A 382 -11.68 3.30 -4.45
C PHE A 382 -11.30 3.35 -5.94
N ARG A 383 -10.44 4.26 -6.35
CA ARG A 383 -9.97 4.36 -7.72
C ARG A 383 -8.93 3.30 -8.08
N GLU A 384 -7.83 3.25 -7.34
CA GLU A 384 -6.65 2.49 -7.74
C GLU A 384 -6.72 1.03 -7.26
N VAL A 385 -7.44 0.74 -6.18
CA VAL A 385 -7.52 -0.60 -5.60
C VAL A 385 -8.84 -1.29 -5.97
N ARG A 386 -9.96 -0.56 -5.86
CA ARG A 386 -11.30 -1.10 -6.17
C ARG A 386 -11.70 -0.91 -7.64
N GLY A 387 -10.97 -0.10 -8.42
CA GLY A 387 -11.13 0.06 -9.86
C GLY A 387 -12.33 0.91 -10.30
N PHE A 388 -12.94 1.68 -9.40
CA PHE A 388 -14.01 2.61 -9.77
C PHE A 388 -13.47 3.80 -10.58
N LYS A 389 -14.28 4.35 -11.47
CA LYS A 389 -13.87 5.49 -12.28
C LYS A 389 -13.78 6.78 -11.45
N TYR A 390 -12.91 7.69 -11.88
CA TYR A 390 -12.65 8.95 -11.18
C TYR A 390 -13.93 9.76 -10.92
N ASP A 391 -14.77 9.90 -11.93
CA ASP A 391 -16.01 10.66 -11.86
C ASP A 391 -17.08 9.98 -10.98
N GLU A 392 -17.13 8.65 -10.95
CA GLU A 392 -18.01 7.89 -10.05
C GLU A 392 -17.64 8.14 -8.58
N VAL A 393 -16.33 8.05 -8.28
CA VAL A 393 -15.82 8.28 -6.92
C VAL A 393 -16.09 9.73 -6.48
N ASN A 394 -15.83 10.70 -7.35
CA ASN A 394 -16.10 12.11 -7.05
C ASN A 394 -17.58 12.36 -6.80
N ALA A 395 -18.46 11.83 -7.68
CA ALA A 395 -19.91 11.98 -7.56
C ALA A 395 -20.44 11.44 -6.22
N VAL A 396 -19.95 10.28 -5.78
CA VAL A 396 -20.38 9.66 -4.52
C VAL A 396 -19.82 10.38 -3.30
N LEU A 397 -18.54 10.76 -3.32
CA LEU A 397 -17.89 11.44 -2.18
C LEU A 397 -18.43 12.85 -1.96
N LYS A 398 -18.81 13.54 -3.03
CA LYS A 398 -19.35 14.93 -2.97
C LYS A 398 -20.66 15.02 -2.19
N VAL A 399 -21.46 13.99 -2.20
CA VAL A 399 -22.73 13.94 -1.44
C VAL A 399 -22.49 13.78 0.07
N GLY A 400 -21.29 13.41 0.44
CA GLY A 400 -20.88 13.19 1.82
C GLY A 400 -20.49 11.75 2.11
N VAL A 401 -19.70 11.60 3.15
CA VAL A 401 -19.16 10.32 3.63
C VAL A 401 -19.66 10.08 5.04
N SER A 402 -20.60 9.14 5.20
CA SER A 402 -20.99 8.66 6.51
C SER A 402 -20.01 7.56 6.96
N THR A 403 -20.13 6.36 6.40
CA THR A 403 -19.20 5.25 6.60
C THR A 403 -18.62 4.82 5.26
N LEU A 404 -17.41 4.24 5.25
CA LEU A 404 -16.77 3.81 4.00
C LEU A 404 -17.49 2.63 3.35
N LYS A 405 -18.18 1.81 4.15
CA LYS A 405 -19.09 0.77 3.64
C LYS A 405 -20.23 1.37 2.84
N ASN A 406 -20.90 2.40 3.38
CA ASN A 406 -21.95 3.11 2.64
C ASN A 406 -21.44 3.75 1.34
N VAL A 407 -20.23 4.29 1.35
CA VAL A 407 -19.58 4.79 0.12
C VAL A 407 -19.40 3.67 -0.90
N GLU A 408 -18.89 2.51 -0.49
CA GLU A 408 -18.70 1.34 -1.37
C GLU A 408 -20.03 0.87 -1.97
N ASP A 409 -21.07 0.75 -1.16
CA ASP A 409 -22.40 0.35 -1.60
C ASP A 409 -22.95 1.31 -2.67
N ARG A 410 -22.86 2.63 -2.43
CA ARG A 410 -23.27 3.66 -3.39
C ARG A 410 -22.45 3.62 -4.69
N LEU A 411 -21.13 3.43 -4.60
CA LEU A 411 -20.27 3.24 -5.77
C LEU A 411 -20.66 2.01 -6.57
N GLY A 412 -20.98 0.90 -5.88
CA GLY A 412 -21.47 -0.32 -6.50
C GLY A 412 -22.78 -0.10 -7.27
N HIS A 413 -23.72 0.69 -6.73
CA HIS A 413 -24.96 1.06 -7.44
C HIS A 413 -24.66 1.90 -8.69
N VAL A 414 -23.82 2.93 -8.60
CA VAL A 414 -23.44 3.77 -9.75
C VAL A 414 -22.76 2.93 -10.84
N ALA A 415 -21.80 2.09 -10.47
CA ALA A 415 -21.06 1.26 -11.42
C ALA A 415 -21.93 0.23 -12.16
N ARG A 416 -22.96 -0.33 -11.49
CA ARG A 416 -23.92 -1.26 -12.13
C ARG A 416 -24.84 -0.57 -13.12
N VAL A 417 -25.33 0.64 -12.81
CA VAL A 417 -26.29 1.35 -13.67
C VAL A 417 -25.62 2.09 -14.83
N ARG A 418 -24.37 2.52 -14.64
CA ARG A 418 -23.62 3.30 -15.65
C ARG A 418 -23.56 2.67 -17.05
N PRO A 419 -23.35 1.35 -17.23
CA PRO A 419 -23.31 0.76 -18.57
C PRO A 419 -24.71 0.59 -19.23
N THR A 420 -25.79 0.92 -18.52
CA THR A 420 -27.15 0.77 -19.05
C THR A 420 -27.50 1.92 -20.00
N PRO A 421 -28.36 1.69 -21.02
CA PRO A 421 -28.79 2.73 -21.95
C PRO A 421 -29.54 3.90 -21.30
N ASN A 422 -30.06 3.72 -20.09
CA ASN A 422 -30.85 4.72 -19.38
C ASN A 422 -29.97 5.68 -18.55
N PHE A 423 -28.72 5.34 -18.27
CA PHE A 423 -27.89 6.11 -17.34
C PHE A 423 -27.52 7.50 -17.85
N GLU A 424 -26.97 7.61 -19.08
CA GLU A 424 -26.56 8.90 -19.64
C GLU A 424 -27.72 9.90 -19.77
N PRO A 425 -28.90 9.49 -20.32
CA PRO A 425 -30.06 10.38 -20.35
C PRO A 425 -30.55 10.78 -18.96
N LEU A 426 -30.49 9.87 -17.99
CA LEU A 426 -30.86 10.16 -16.60
C LEU A 426 -29.91 11.20 -15.99
N ALA A 427 -28.60 11.03 -16.13
CA ALA A 427 -27.60 11.98 -15.65
C ALA A 427 -27.77 13.37 -16.30
N ALA A 428 -28.06 13.41 -17.60
CA ALA A 428 -28.38 14.66 -18.32
C ALA A 428 -29.64 15.32 -17.76
N SER A 429 -30.69 14.55 -17.45
CA SER A 429 -31.92 15.06 -16.85
C SER A 429 -31.67 15.64 -15.46
N PHE A 430 -30.88 15.02 -14.62
CA PHE A 430 -30.49 15.57 -13.30
C PHE A 430 -29.67 16.85 -13.42
N LYS A 431 -28.73 16.92 -14.36
CA LYS A 431 -28.00 18.17 -14.66
C LYS A 431 -28.98 19.28 -15.08
N ARG A 432 -29.95 18.97 -15.93
CA ARG A 432 -31.00 19.91 -16.36
C ARG A 432 -31.85 20.41 -15.18
N ILE A 433 -32.31 19.52 -14.33
CA ILE A 433 -33.09 19.86 -13.12
C ILE A 433 -32.27 20.78 -12.21
N ASN A 434 -31.02 20.44 -11.92
CA ASN A 434 -30.15 21.25 -11.08
C ASN A 434 -29.93 22.66 -11.65
N ASN A 435 -29.78 22.80 -12.99
CA ASN A 435 -29.66 24.08 -13.67
C ASN A 435 -30.95 24.91 -13.58
N ILE A 436 -32.11 24.28 -13.75
CA ILE A 436 -33.43 24.96 -13.62
C ILE A 436 -33.60 25.51 -12.20
N LEU A 437 -33.34 24.71 -11.17
CA LEU A 437 -33.47 25.13 -9.78
C LEU A 437 -32.48 26.25 -9.43
N LYS A 438 -31.22 26.18 -9.90
CA LYS A 438 -30.23 27.27 -9.76
C LYS A 438 -30.65 28.58 -10.44
N GLN A 439 -31.14 28.50 -11.67
CA GLN A 439 -31.61 29.70 -12.41
C GLN A 439 -32.82 30.34 -11.75
N ALA A 440 -33.68 29.54 -11.13
CA ALA A 440 -34.85 30.01 -10.38
C ALA A 440 -34.49 30.50 -8.96
N ASN A 441 -33.23 30.39 -8.50
CA ASN A 441 -32.80 30.55 -7.10
C ASN A 441 -33.68 29.78 -6.11
N PHE A 442 -34.13 28.59 -6.51
CA PHE A 442 -35.04 27.76 -5.74
C PHE A 442 -34.25 26.69 -4.99
N THR A 443 -34.41 26.63 -3.66
CA THR A 443 -33.67 25.66 -2.81
C THR A 443 -34.54 24.52 -2.34
N GLN A 444 -35.74 24.84 -1.81
CA GLN A 444 -36.63 23.83 -1.25
C GLN A 444 -38.08 24.36 -1.20
N GLY A 445 -39.04 23.48 -1.38
CA GLY A 445 -40.47 23.75 -1.22
C GLY A 445 -41.24 22.46 -0.89
N THR A 446 -42.52 22.62 -0.57
CA THR A 446 -43.40 21.49 -0.32
C THR A 446 -44.24 21.21 -1.58
N VAL A 447 -44.26 19.95 -2.00
CA VAL A 447 -45.09 19.52 -3.13
C VAL A 447 -46.54 19.37 -2.69
N HIS A 448 -47.42 20.15 -3.34
CA HIS A 448 -48.87 20.04 -3.14
C HIS A 448 -49.47 19.13 -4.23
N ALA A 449 -49.67 17.85 -3.93
CA ALA A 449 -50.16 16.85 -4.89
C ALA A 449 -51.48 17.22 -5.52
N ALA A 450 -52.36 17.94 -4.81
CA ALA A 450 -53.66 18.41 -5.32
C ALA A 450 -53.54 19.52 -6.40
N MET A 451 -52.39 20.17 -6.52
CA MET A 451 -52.09 21.21 -7.50
C MET A 451 -51.37 20.66 -8.76
N LEU A 452 -51.10 19.39 -8.81
CA LEU A 452 -50.46 18.75 -9.98
C LEU A 452 -51.53 18.54 -11.08
N GLU A 453 -51.17 18.94 -12.31
CA GLU A 453 -52.04 18.71 -13.48
C GLU A 453 -52.07 17.22 -13.86
N GLU A 454 -53.23 16.77 -14.34
CA GLU A 454 -53.42 15.39 -14.83
C GLU A 454 -52.48 15.10 -16.02
N GLY A 455 -51.88 13.90 -16.01
CA GLY A 455 -50.96 13.44 -17.02
C GLY A 455 -49.50 13.57 -16.55
N PRO A 456 -48.57 14.15 -17.32
CA PRO A 456 -47.13 14.03 -17.06
C PRO A 456 -46.65 14.49 -15.68
N GLU A 457 -47.29 15.46 -15.04
CA GLU A 457 -46.93 15.89 -13.68
C GLU A 457 -47.30 14.86 -12.63
N LYS A 458 -48.57 14.38 -12.65
CA LYS A 458 -49.00 13.31 -11.72
C LYS A 458 -48.30 12.00 -11.99
N ASP A 459 -48.10 11.66 -13.26
CA ASP A 459 -47.39 10.43 -13.63
C ASP A 459 -45.95 10.45 -13.07
N LEU A 460 -45.21 11.55 -13.23
CA LEU A 460 -43.85 11.68 -12.67
C LEU A 460 -43.88 11.65 -11.14
N TYR A 461 -44.78 12.42 -10.51
CA TYR A 461 -44.87 12.46 -9.06
C TYR A 461 -45.20 11.07 -8.48
N GLY A 462 -46.17 10.36 -9.08
CA GLY A 462 -46.53 9.00 -8.67
C GLY A 462 -45.37 8.01 -8.82
N ALA A 463 -44.63 8.12 -9.92
CA ALA A 463 -43.52 7.23 -10.18
C ALA A 463 -42.37 7.38 -9.15
N TYR A 464 -42.00 8.61 -8.78
CA TYR A 464 -40.87 8.78 -7.85
C TYR A 464 -41.24 8.85 -6.37
N SER A 465 -42.47 9.26 -6.03
CA SER A 465 -42.89 9.43 -4.63
C SER A 465 -42.87 8.13 -3.84
N GLY A 466 -43.12 7.00 -4.51
CA GLY A 466 -43.09 5.65 -3.93
C GLY A 466 -41.69 5.07 -3.76
N LEU A 467 -40.66 5.67 -4.34
CA LEU A 467 -39.31 5.16 -4.23
C LEU A 467 -38.68 5.57 -2.89
N ALA A 468 -37.91 4.62 -2.29
CA ALA A 468 -37.18 4.89 -1.07
C ALA A 468 -36.04 5.89 -1.31
N ALA A 469 -35.78 6.77 -0.36
CA ALA A 469 -34.74 7.82 -0.46
C ALA A 469 -33.30 7.27 -0.63
N PHE A 470 -33.08 5.98 -0.38
CA PHE A 470 -31.82 5.25 -0.55
C PHE A 470 -32.05 3.94 -1.30
N GLY A 471 -33.06 3.91 -2.18
CA GLY A 471 -33.36 2.75 -3.00
C GLY A 471 -32.26 2.46 -4.04
N PRO A 472 -32.30 1.29 -4.68
CA PRO A 472 -31.37 0.93 -5.73
C PRO A 472 -31.41 1.97 -6.88
N LEU A 473 -30.24 2.38 -7.37
CA LEU A 473 -30.16 3.34 -8.49
C LEU A 473 -30.80 2.78 -9.77
N GLU A 474 -30.94 1.47 -9.86
CA GLU A 474 -31.67 0.76 -10.91
C GLU A 474 -33.14 1.20 -11.01
N GLU A 475 -33.83 1.35 -9.86
CA GLU A 475 -35.21 1.85 -9.81
C GLU A 475 -35.31 3.31 -10.25
N VAL A 476 -34.28 4.12 -9.94
CA VAL A 476 -34.19 5.50 -10.38
C VAL A 476 -34.03 5.59 -11.91
N ALA A 477 -33.31 4.65 -12.51
CA ALA A 477 -33.13 4.61 -13.97
C ALA A 477 -34.44 4.33 -14.72
N GLU A 478 -35.42 3.71 -14.07
CA GLU A 478 -36.75 3.48 -14.63
C GLU A 478 -37.63 4.76 -14.68
N LEU A 479 -37.24 5.82 -13.97
CA LEU A 479 -37.95 7.12 -14.02
C LEU A 479 -37.75 7.87 -15.33
N ARG A 480 -36.75 7.51 -16.14
CA ARG A 480 -36.40 8.20 -17.38
C ARG A 480 -37.61 8.51 -18.28
N PRO A 481 -38.50 7.56 -18.63
CA PRO A 481 -39.63 7.86 -19.52
C PRO A 481 -40.58 8.91 -18.94
N TYR A 482 -40.75 8.95 -17.63
CA TYR A 482 -41.59 9.93 -16.94
C TYR A 482 -40.97 11.32 -16.94
N ILE A 483 -39.64 11.39 -16.71
CA ILE A 483 -38.88 12.66 -16.73
C ILE A 483 -38.85 13.23 -18.14
N ASP A 484 -38.57 12.43 -19.17
CA ASP A 484 -38.56 12.87 -20.57
C ASP A 484 -39.95 13.41 -20.97
N ARG A 485 -41.04 12.65 -20.67
CA ARG A 485 -42.41 13.10 -20.97
C ARG A 485 -42.78 14.37 -20.21
N PHE A 486 -42.34 14.55 -18.97
CA PHE A 486 -42.57 15.77 -18.20
C PHE A 486 -41.91 16.97 -18.89
N PHE A 487 -40.63 16.88 -19.23
CA PHE A 487 -39.91 17.98 -19.86
C PHE A 487 -40.37 18.32 -21.31
N ASP A 488 -40.97 17.35 -21.99
CA ASP A 488 -41.51 17.55 -23.34
C ASP A 488 -42.85 18.25 -23.32
N LYS A 489 -43.67 18.07 -22.29
CA LYS A 489 -45.06 18.50 -22.26
C LYS A 489 -45.39 19.55 -21.21
N VAL A 490 -44.52 19.73 -20.19
CA VAL A 490 -44.77 20.62 -19.05
C VAL A 490 -43.82 21.82 -19.06
N MET A 491 -44.37 23.03 -19.09
CA MET A 491 -43.62 24.28 -18.96
C MET A 491 -43.32 24.50 -17.47
N VAL A 492 -42.08 24.20 -17.01
CA VAL A 492 -41.67 24.38 -15.59
C VAL A 492 -41.88 25.83 -15.13
N ASN A 493 -41.45 26.80 -15.96
CA ASN A 493 -41.64 28.23 -15.70
C ASN A 493 -43.07 28.70 -16.12
N ALA A 494 -44.08 28.11 -15.50
CA ALA A 494 -45.46 28.52 -15.74
C ALA A 494 -45.71 30.01 -15.42
N PRO A 495 -46.62 30.70 -16.13
CA PRO A 495 -47.00 32.08 -15.81
C PRO A 495 -47.59 32.25 -14.42
N ASP A 496 -48.36 31.25 -13.95
CA ASP A 496 -48.91 31.23 -12.58
C ASP A 496 -47.78 30.93 -11.56
N PRO A 497 -47.53 31.86 -10.62
CA PRO A 497 -46.48 31.67 -9.62
C PRO A 497 -46.66 30.45 -8.73
N LYS A 498 -47.89 30.09 -8.39
CA LYS A 498 -48.18 28.92 -7.52
C LYS A 498 -47.92 27.59 -8.22
N ILE A 499 -48.31 27.50 -9.49
CA ILE A 499 -48.04 26.34 -10.33
C ILE A 499 -46.55 26.19 -10.54
N ARG A 500 -45.85 27.29 -10.85
CA ARG A 500 -44.40 27.32 -11.04
C ARG A 500 -43.67 26.85 -9.77
N GLU A 501 -44.04 27.38 -8.60
CA GLU A 501 -43.46 27.01 -7.31
C GLU A 501 -43.67 25.53 -6.99
N ASN A 502 -44.88 24.98 -7.24
CA ASN A 502 -45.17 23.58 -7.04
C ASN A 502 -44.35 22.66 -7.96
N ARG A 503 -44.16 23.04 -9.24
CA ARG A 503 -43.29 22.33 -10.21
C ARG A 503 -41.84 22.37 -9.78
N LEU A 504 -41.32 23.50 -9.33
CA LEU A 504 -39.97 23.62 -8.79
C LEU A 504 -39.79 22.80 -7.51
N SER A 505 -40.79 22.78 -6.61
CA SER A 505 -40.80 21.97 -5.41
C SER A 505 -40.71 20.47 -5.74
N MET A 506 -41.50 20.02 -6.73
CA MET A 506 -41.48 18.63 -7.20
C MET A 506 -40.10 18.23 -7.76
N LEU A 507 -39.49 19.06 -8.58
CA LEU A 507 -38.15 18.83 -9.13
C LEU A 507 -37.08 18.85 -8.03
N SER A 508 -37.20 19.74 -7.04
CA SER A 508 -36.28 19.82 -5.91
C SER A 508 -36.39 18.59 -5.01
N ASP A 509 -37.60 18.13 -4.68
CA ASP A 509 -37.83 16.92 -3.89
C ASP A 509 -37.25 15.67 -4.58
N MET A 510 -37.52 15.53 -5.89
CA MET A 510 -36.93 14.44 -6.68
C MET A 510 -35.41 14.49 -6.70
N LEU A 511 -34.82 15.67 -6.94
CA LEU A 511 -33.36 15.84 -6.95
C LEU A 511 -32.74 15.50 -5.58
N GLN A 512 -33.34 15.95 -4.46
CA GLN A 512 -32.87 15.65 -3.12
C GLN A 512 -32.89 14.15 -2.79
N LYS A 513 -33.98 13.46 -3.15
CA LYS A 513 -34.09 12.01 -2.93
C LYS A 513 -32.95 11.23 -3.59
N PHE A 514 -32.59 11.59 -4.81
CA PHE A 514 -31.60 10.84 -5.59
C PHE A 514 -30.18 11.36 -5.49
N SER A 515 -30.02 12.64 -5.17
CA SER A 515 -28.70 13.22 -4.85
C SER A 515 -28.09 12.66 -3.55
N SER A 516 -28.85 11.90 -2.77
CA SER A 516 -28.31 11.19 -1.60
C SER A 516 -27.37 10.03 -1.97
N ILE A 517 -27.46 9.51 -3.21
CA ILE A 517 -26.61 8.40 -3.70
C ILE A 517 -25.32 8.96 -4.31
N ALA A 518 -25.45 9.90 -5.25
CA ALA A 518 -24.32 10.52 -5.96
C ALA A 518 -24.72 11.89 -6.52
N ASP A 519 -23.77 12.82 -6.64
CA ASP A 519 -23.95 14.03 -7.42
C ASP A 519 -23.71 13.72 -8.91
N PHE A 520 -24.78 13.45 -9.63
CA PHE A 520 -24.71 13.11 -11.06
C PHE A 520 -24.14 14.22 -11.94
N SER A 521 -23.98 15.45 -11.43
CA SER A 521 -23.33 16.52 -12.17
C SER A 521 -21.82 16.30 -12.36
N GLU A 522 -21.22 15.48 -11.54
CA GLU A 522 -19.79 15.11 -11.62
C GLU A 522 -19.51 14.00 -12.64
N ILE A 523 -20.54 13.28 -13.08
CA ILE A 523 -20.35 12.14 -13.97
C ILE A 523 -20.18 12.64 -15.42
N VAL A 524 -19.09 12.20 -16.04
CA VAL A 524 -18.77 12.52 -17.44
C VAL A 524 -19.61 11.64 -18.37
N THR A 525 -20.40 12.30 -19.23
CA THR A 525 -21.20 11.63 -20.27
C THR A 525 -20.46 11.62 -21.60
N SER A 526 -20.80 10.69 -22.50
CA SER A 526 -20.10 10.48 -23.78
C SER A 526 -20.01 11.75 -24.65
N GLY A 527 -20.95 12.68 -24.51
CA GLY A 527 -20.93 13.96 -25.22
C GLY A 527 -19.92 15.00 -24.71
N GLU A 528 -19.31 14.78 -23.54
CA GLU A 528 -18.35 15.70 -22.90
C GLU A 528 -16.89 15.29 -23.14
N GLN A 529 -16.63 14.04 -23.55
CA GLN A 529 -15.28 13.53 -23.82
C GLN A 529 -14.60 14.15 -25.07
N THR A 530 -15.33 14.89 -25.89
CA THR A 530 -14.82 15.51 -27.11
C THR A 530 -14.30 16.96 -26.92
N LYS A 531 -14.23 17.46 -25.67
CA LYS A 531 -13.83 18.85 -25.37
C LYS A 531 -12.65 19.03 -24.43
N SER A 532 -11.82 17.96 -24.21
CA SER A 532 -10.59 18.09 -23.42
C SER A 532 -9.33 17.91 -24.26
#